data_0e08895e58df82438cbc2d7927c93c03
#
_entry.id   0e08895e58df82438cbc2d7927c93c03
#
_cell.length_a   1.000
_cell.length_b   1.000
_cell.length_c   1.000
_cell.angle_alpha   90.00
_cell.angle_beta   90.00
_cell.angle_gamma   90.00
#
_symmetry.space_group_name_H-M   'P 1'
#
loop_
_entity.id
_entity.type
_entity.pdbx_description
1 polymer ?
#
loop_
_entity_poly.entity_id
_entity_poly.type
_entity_poly.pdbx_seq_one_letter_code
_entity_poly.pdbx_strand_id
1 'polypeptide(L)'
;MLRVLKFGGTSVGDLERIQNVATIIKKFRDQGDDIVAVVSAMSGETNKLLEYAEHYSKTPNERELDMLLSSGERVTSALLSITLNEQNYKTTSMSGREAGIKTTSEHTSARIENIDTTKMIETLNNGNIIIVAGFQGVSTENGRVTTLGRGGSDLTAVALAGALHADVCEIYTDVDGIYTTDPRIEPKAKKLEKISYDEMLELASLGAKVLQNRSVEMAKKLNVNLVSRSSFTPEVEGTLITKEENIMEAPIVSGIALDKNQIRVGMYGVVDKPGIASAIFTALADANINVDMIVQTRGSDNTTNLDFTIPTTDIEKTKNVMIAFTDDSEKIDYNDSICKVSIVGVGMKSHTGVASKAFTAMAKDNININIISTSEIKISMIIDEKYAELAVRSLHDAYQLDK
;
A
#
# COMPACT_ATOMS: atom_id res chain seq x y z
N MET A 1 -21.44 11.31 14.18
CA MET A 1 -20.52 11.24 13.00
C MET A 1 -20.75 9.90 12.31
N LEU A 2 -20.52 9.82 10.99
CA LEU A 2 -20.45 8.55 10.28
C LEU A 2 -18.99 8.12 10.16
N ARG A 3 -18.63 6.99 10.78
CA ARG A 3 -17.28 6.41 10.73
C ARG A 3 -17.26 5.14 9.92
N VAL A 4 -16.25 5.00 9.07
CA VAL A 4 -15.91 3.72 8.47
C VAL A 4 -14.65 3.21 9.16
N LEU A 5 -14.73 2.04 9.79
CA LEU A 5 -13.63 1.43 10.56
C LEU A 5 -13.19 0.16 9.84
N LYS A 6 -11.91 0.06 9.44
CA LYS A 6 -11.39 -1.17 8.83
C LYS A 6 -10.49 -1.91 9.80
N PHE A 7 -10.70 -3.20 9.97
CA PHE A 7 -9.87 -4.06 10.80
C PHE A 7 -9.14 -5.10 9.95
N GLY A 8 -7.80 -5.07 10.00
CA GLY A 8 -6.93 -6.00 9.28
C GLY A 8 -6.94 -7.41 9.87
N GLY A 9 -6.37 -8.39 9.16
CA GLY A 9 -6.33 -9.79 9.58
C GLY A 9 -5.72 -9.99 10.96
N THR A 10 -4.65 -9.26 11.32
CA THR A 10 -4.05 -9.29 12.66
C THR A 10 -4.96 -8.73 13.75
N SER A 11 -5.81 -7.76 13.40
CA SER A 11 -6.79 -7.17 14.32
C SER A 11 -7.96 -8.12 14.64
N VAL A 12 -8.26 -9.06 13.75
CA VAL A 12 -9.33 -10.06 13.86
C VAL A 12 -8.79 -11.50 13.82
N GLY A 13 -7.53 -11.70 14.23
CA GLY A 13 -6.76 -12.92 14.03
C GLY A 13 -7.29 -14.14 14.76
N ASP A 14 -8.02 -13.95 15.86
CA ASP A 14 -8.63 -14.97 16.68
C ASP A 14 -9.92 -14.45 17.36
N LEU A 15 -10.58 -15.29 18.14
CA LEU A 15 -11.85 -14.95 18.80
C LEU A 15 -11.68 -13.85 19.86
N GLU A 16 -10.55 -13.81 20.56
CA GLU A 16 -10.25 -12.76 21.55
C GLU A 16 -10.03 -11.42 20.85
N ARG A 17 -9.34 -11.42 19.72
CA ARG A 17 -9.15 -10.22 18.90
C ARG A 17 -10.47 -9.67 18.34
N ILE A 18 -11.40 -10.55 17.92
CA ILE A 18 -12.75 -10.14 17.50
C ILE A 18 -13.49 -9.46 18.67
N GLN A 19 -13.35 -9.96 19.90
CA GLN A 19 -13.92 -9.34 21.10
C GLN A 19 -13.33 -7.94 21.36
N ASN A 20 -12.02 -7.77 21.15
CA ASN A 20 -11.34 -6.48 21.29
C ASN A 20 -11.84 -5.48 20.23
N VAL A 21 -12.01 -5.93 18.98
CA VAL A 21 -12.61 -5.11 17.90
C VAL A 21 -14.04 -4.69 18.25
N ALA A 22 -14.86 -5.60 18.80
CA ALA A 22 -16.20 -5.26 19.28
C ALA A 22 -16.15 -4.13 20.34
N THR A 23 -15.17 -4.16 21.24
CA THR A 23 -14.99 -3.12 22.27
C THR A 23 -14.65 -1.76 21.65
N ILE A 24 -13.81 -1.72 20.62
CA ILE A 24 -13.48 -0.48 19.88
C ILE A 24 -14.74 0.10 19.22
N ILE A 25 -15.51 -0.74 18.51
CA ILE A 25 -16.75 -0.34 17.83
C ILE A 25 -17.76 0.23 18.83
N LYS A 26 -17.95 -0.44 19.96
CA LYS A 26 -18.87 -0.02 21.03
C LYS A 26 -18.52 1.37 21.55
N LYS A 27 -17.24 1.65 21.80
CA LYS A 27 -16.78 2.94 22.29
C LYS A 27 -17.27 4.10 21.41
N PHE A 28 -17.21 3.96 20.08
CA PHE A 28 -17.70 4.99 19.16
C PHE A 28 -19.23 5.01 19.10
N ARG A 29 -19.88 3.84 19.09
CA ARG A 29 -21.35 3.77 19.09
C ARG A 29 -21.94 4.41 20.33
N ASP A 30 -21.36 4.23 21.51
CA ASP A 30 -21.79 4.82 22.78
C ASP A 30 -21.59 6.36 22.78
N GLN A 31 -20.70 6.89 21.95
CA GLN A 31 -20.54 8.33 21.70
C GLN A 31 -21.60 8.89 20.74
N GLY A 32 -22.45 8.04 20.18
CA GLY A 32 -23.52 8.42 19.25
C GLY A 32 -23.11 8.40 17.77
N ASP A 33 -21.97 7.79 17.44
CA ASP A 33 -21.53 7.68 16.04
C ASP A 33 -22.27 6.55 15.30
N ASP A 34 -22.51 6.75 14.01
CA ASP A 34 -22.94 5.69 13.10
C ASP A 34 -21.70 4.97 12.57
N ILE A 35 -21.75 3.64 12.55
CA ILE A 35 -20.57 2.80 12.30
C ILE A 35 -20.81 1.84 11.14
N VAL A 36 -19.87 1.87 10.20
CA VAL A 36 -19.67 0.83 9.19
C VAL A 36 -18.28 0.23 9.43
N ALA A 37 -18.23 -1.02 9.88
CA ALA A 37 -16.96 -1.72 10.09
C ALA A 37 -16.69 -2.67 8.92
N VAL A 38 -15.49 -2.59 8.33
CA VAL A 38 -15.01 -3.49 7.27
C VAL A 38 -13.98 -4.43 7.86
N VAL A 39 -14.17 -5.72 7.72
CA VAL A 39 -13.26 -6.72 8.28
C VAL A 39 -12.56 -7.52 7.20
N SER A 40 -11.30 -7.86 7.46
CA SER A 40 -10.54 -8.86 6.70
C SER A 40 -10.87 -10.28 7.20
N ALA A 41 -10.41 -11.29 6.48
CA ALA A 41 -10.35 -12.65 7.00
C ALA A 41 -9.45 -12.71 8.24
N MET A 42 -9.63 -13.70 9.10
CA MET A 42 -8.74 -13.97 10.25
C MET A 42 -7.31 -14.21 9.76
N SER A 43 -6.33 -13.88 10.59
CA SER A 43 -4.91 -14.00 10.23
C SER A 43 -4.57 -15.40 9.72
N GLY A 44 -3.91 -15.49 8.54
CA GLY A 44 -3.53 -16.73 7.90
C GLY A 44 -4.64 -17.45 7.13
N GLU A 45 -5.92 -17.11 7.32
CA GLU A 45 -7.04 -17.84 6.70
C GLU A 45 -7.02 -17.74 5.16
N THR A 46 -6.73 -16.56 4.61
CA THR A 46 -6.63 -16.39 3.15
C THR A 46 -5.52 -17.26 2.55
N ASN A 47 -4.36 -17.35 3.20
CA ASN A 47 -3.26 -18.19 2.75
C ASN A 47 -3.64 -19.67 2.81
N LYS A 48 -4.28 -20.11 3.90
CA LYS A 48 -4.77 -21.48 4.07
C LYS A 48 -5.78 -21.86 2.99
N LEU A 49 -6.72 -20.96 2.66
CA LEU A 49 -7.69 -21.19 1.57
C LEU A 49 -6.98 -21.27 0.22
N LEU A 50 -5.94 -20.47 -0.02
CA LEU A 50 -5.13 -20.52 -1.22
C LEU A 50 -4.38 -21.87 -1.32
N GLU A 51 -3.74 -22.32 -0.24
CA GLU A 51 -3.08 -23.63 -0.16
C GLU A 51 -4.03 -24.78 -0.47
N TYR A 52 -5.30 -24.70 -0.04
CA TYR A 52 -6.31 -25.69 -0.41
C TYR A 52 -6.58 -25.73 -1.91
N ALA A 53 -6.64 -24.56 -2.57
CA ALA A 53 -6.82 -24.49 -4.00
C ALA A 53 -5.59 -25.04 -4.75
N GLU A 54 -4.39 -24.66 -4.31
CA GLU A 54 -3.11 -25.07 -4.91
C GLU A 54 -2.83 -26.56 -4.75
N HIS A 55 -3.39 -27.22 -3.71
CA HIS A 55 -3.31 -28.67 -3.53
C HIS A 55 -3.94 -29.43 -4.73
N TYR A 56 -5.01 -28.89 -5.29
CA TYR A 56 -5.72 -29.52 -6.43
C TYR A 56 -5.27 -29.00 -7.80
N SER A 57 -4.79 -27.77 -7.88
CA SER A 57 -4.36 -27.16 -9.14
C SER A 57 -3.29 -26.10 -8.91
N LYS A 58 -2.20 -26.17 -9.68
CA LYS A 58 -1.17 -25.11 -9.67
C LYS A 58 -1.67 -23.81 -10.31
N THR A 59 -2.73 -23.87 -11.11
CA THR A 59 -3.40 -22.76 -11.77
C THR A 59 -4.90 -22.90 -11.56
N PRO A 60 -5.41 -22.67 -10.33
CA PRO A 60 -6.82 -22.80 -10.04
C PRO A 60 -7.65 -21.82 -10.88
N ASN A 61 -8.87 -22.21 -11.23
CA ASN A 61 -9.78 -21.33 -11.93
C ASN A 61 -10.07 -20.10 -11.05
N GLU A 62 -9.77 -18.90 -11.54
CA GLU A 62 -9.82 -17.64 -10.79
C GLU A 62 -11.22 -17.33 -10.24
N ARG A 63 -12.28 -17.70 -10.97
CA ARG A 63 -13.66 -17.54 -10.51
C ARG A 63 -13.96 -18.39 -9.27
N GLU A 64 -13.53 -19.65 -9.27
CA GLU A 64 -13.72 -20.54 -8.12
C GLU A 64 -12.81 -20.12 -6.95
N LEU A 65 -11.63 -19.57 -7.28
CA LEU A 65 -10.73 -18.99 -6.30
C LEU A 65 -11.37 -17.78 -5.58
N ASP A 66 -12.04 -16.88 -6.30
CA ASP A 66 -12.79 -15.76 -5.70
C ASP A 66 -13.90 -16.25 -4.75
N MET A 67 -14.64 -17.30 -5.14
CA MET A 67 -15.66 -17.91 -4.27
C MET A 67 -15.05 -18.47 -2.99
N LEU A 68 -13.91 -19.14 -3.10
CA LEU A 68 -13.21 -19.72 -1.96
C LEU A 68 -12.63 -18.62 -1.04
N LEU A 69 -11.83 -17.71 -1.57
CA LEU A 69 -11.13 -16.71 -0.80
C LEU A 69 -12.09 -15.73 -0.11
N SER A 70 -13.18 -15.31 -0.78
CA SER A 70 -14.18 -14.40 -0.21
C SER A 70 -14.95 -14.98 0.99
N SER A 71 -14.82 -16.27 1.27
CA SER A 71 -15.47 -16.91 2.43
C SER A 71 -14.86 -16.46 3.76
N GLY A 72 -13.56 -16.16 3.80
CA GLY A 72 -12.86 -15.79 5.03
C GLY A 72 -13.44 -14.54 5.69
N GLU A 73 -13.63 -13.46 4.92
CA GLU A 73 -14.21 -12.22 5.42
C GLU A 73 -15.67 -12.38 5.87
N ARG A 74 -16.42 -13.25 5.21
CA ARG A 74 -17.82 -13.55 5.62
C ARG A 74 -17.88 -14.23 6.97
N VAL A 75 -16.95 -15.14 7.26
CA VAL A 75 -16.83 -15.75 8.59
C VAL A 75 -16.56 -14.68 9.64
N THR A 76 -15.56 -13.85 9.42
CA THR A 76 -15.18 -12.80 10.38
C THR A 76 -16.31 -11.79 10.61
N SER A 77 -16.98 -11.33 9.54
CA SER A 77 -18.07 -10.37 9.63
C SER A 77 -19.28 -10.93 10.41
N ALA A 78 -19.59 -12.20 10.21
CA ALA A 78 -20.66 -12.87 10.95
C ALA A 78 -20.31 -13.03 12.43
N LEU A 79 -19.08 -13.48 12.77
CA LEU A 79 -18.63 -13.64 14.16
C LEU A 79 -18.65 -12.30 14.92
N LEU A 80 -18.14 -11.23 14.31
CA LEU A 80 -18.15 -9.89 14.92
C LEU A 80 -19.59 -9.38 15.13
N SER A 81 -20.49 -9.61 14.17
CA SER A 81 -21.90 -9.25 14.28
C SER A 81 -22.60 -10.04 15.39
N ILE A 82 -22.35 -11.35 15.52
CA ILE A 82 -22.86 -12.18 16.63
C ILE A 82 -22.38 -11.62 17.97
N THR A 83 -21.07 -11.31 18.07
CA THR A 83 -20.47 -10.78 19.31
C THR A 83 -21.11 -9.46 19.75
N LEU A 84 -21.38 -8.54 18.82
CA LEU A 84 -22.02 -7.26 19.13
C LEU A 84 -23.49 -7.41 19.47
N ASN A 85 -24.24 -8.25 18.74
CA ASN A 85 -25.66 -8.52 19.01
C ASN A 85 -25.87 -9.15 20.40
N GLU A 86 -25.01 -10.09 20.82
CA GLU A 86 -25.06 -10.68 22.17
C GLU A 86 -24.83 -9.61 23.27
N GLN A 87 -24.13 -8.54 22.95
CA GLN A 87 -23.90 -7.40 23.84
C GLN A 87 -24.96 -6.30 23.69
N ASN A 88 -26.10 -6.58 23.06
CA ASN A 88 -27.26 -5.68 22.83
C ASN A 88 -26.95 -4.50 21.89
N TYR A 89 -25.94 -4.59 21.02
CA TYR A 89 -25.71 -3.64 19.95
C TYR A 89 -26.35 -4.17 18.66
N LYS A 90 -27.38 -3.49 18.18
CA LYS A 90 -28.11 -3.86 16.97
C LYS A 90 -27.16 -3.82 15.77
N THR A 91 -26.81 -4.97 15.22
CA THR A 91 -25.76 -5.13 14.22
C THR A 91 -26.22 -6.01 13.07
N THR A 92 -25.84 -5.65 11.84
CA THR A 92 -26.11 -6.41 10.63
C THR A 92 -24.80 -6.67 9.87
N SER A 93 -24.48 -7.93 9.59
CA SER A 93 -23.37 -8.28 8.67
C SER A 93 -23.84 -8.21 7.21
N MET A 94 -22.96 -7.76 6.33
CA MET A 94 -23.20 -7.65 4.88
C MET A 94 -22.01 -8.22 4.10
N SER A 95 -22.30 -9.06 3.11
CA SER A 95 -21.34 -9.40 2.05
C SER A 95 -21.12 -8.20 1.12
N GLY A 96 -20.08 -8.24 0.24
CA GLY A 96 -19.88 -7.19 -0.75
C GLY A 96 -21.09 -6.97 -1.66
N ARG A 97 -21.85 -8.04 -1.97
CA ARG A 97 -23.13 -7.96 -2.70
C ARG A 97 -24.18 -7.14 -1.94
N GLU A 98 -24.37 -7.42 -0.66
CA GLU A 98 -25.38 -6.76 0.16
C GLU A 98 -25.02 -5.32 0.50
N ALA A 99 -23.71 -5.02 0.57
CA ALA A 99 -23.16 -3.67 0.68
C ALA A 99 -23.20 -2.89 -0.66
N GLY A 100 -23.71 -3.51 -1.74
CA GLY A 100 -23.89 -2.86 -3.03
C GLY A 100 -22.60 -2.62 -3.82
N ILE A 101 -21.49 -3.30 -3.50
CA ILE A 101 -20.20 -3.11 -4.14
C ILE A 101 -20.20 -3.79 -5.52
N LYS A 102 -20.21 -2.97 -6.58
CA LYS A 102 -20.16 -3.39 -7.98
C LYS A 102 -18.75 -3.29 -8.52
N THR A 103 -18.34 -4.32 -9.28
CA THR A 103 -16.97 -4.44 -9.78
C THR A 103 -16.95 -4.83 -11.25
N THR A 104 -15.78 -4.67 -11.86
CA THR A 104 -15.45 -5.31 -13.15
C THR A 104 -15.45 -6.83 -13.02
N SER A 105 -15.31 -7.54 -14.15
CA SER A 105 -15.42 -9.01 -14.22
C SER A 105 -14.07 -9.73 -14.10
N GLU A 106 -12.96 -9.00 -13.95
CA GLU A 106 -11.65 -9.60 -13.71
C GLU A 106 -11.62 -10.25 -12.35
N HIS A 107 -11.49 -11.58 -12.34
CA HIS A 107 -11.36 -12.34 -11.10
C HIS A 107 -10.00 -12.08 -10.44
N THR A 108 -9.92 -12.22 -9.13
CA THR A 108 -8.74 -12.04 -8.25
C THR A 108 -8.13 -10.63 -8.20
N SER A 109 -8.53 -9.73 -9.10
CA SER A 109 -7.99 -8.37 -9.23
C SER A 109 -9.02 -7.33 -9.68
N ALA A 110 -10.29 -7.57 -9.41
CA ALA A 110 -11.40 -6.72 -9.82
C ALA A 110 -11.26 -5.26 -9.35
N ARG A 111 -11.86 -4.36 -10.11
CA ARG A 111 -11.93 -2.93 -9.79
C ARG A 111 -13.35 -2.54 -9.39
N ILE A 112 -13.46 -1.72 -8.35
CA ILE A 112 -14.77 -1.16 -7.95
C ILE A 112 -15.20 -0.14 -9.01
N GLU A 113 -16.36 -0.35 -9.61
CA GLU A 113 -16.97 0.55 -10.58
C GLU A 113 -17.99 1.49 -9.95
N ASN A 114 -18.80 0.94 -9.05
CA ASN A 114 -19.86 1.68 -8.36
C ASN A 114 -20.22 1.02 -7.02
N ILE A 115 -20.83 1.80 -6.12
CA ILE A 115 -21.40 1.31 -4.88
C ILE A 115 -22.82 1.84 -4.73
N ASP A 116 -23.80 0.94 -4.63
CA ASP A 116 -25.17 1.30 -4.29
C ASP A 116 -25.35 1.30 -2.77
N THR A 117 -25.35 2.48 -2.19
CA THR A 117 -25.43 2.67 -0.73
C THR A 117 -26.85 2.64 -0.16
N THR A 118 -27.89 2.49 -0.98
CA THR A 118 -29.31 2.60 -0.57
C THR A 118 -29.63 1.71 0.64
N LYS A 119 -29.31 0.43 0.56
CA LYS A 119 -29.55 -0.52 1.64
C LYS A 119 -28.73 -0.21 2.91
N MET A 120 -27.50 0.27 2.75
CA MET A 120 -26.65 0.63 3.88
C MET A 120 -27.19 1.85 4.61
N ILE A 121 -27.60 2.89 3.89
CA ILE A 121 -28.19 4.10 4.46
C ILE A 121 -29.48 3.76 5.22
N GLU A 122 -30.36 2.94 4.64
CA GLU A 122 -31.58 2.47 5.31
C GLU A 122 -31.25 1.72 6.60
N THR A 123 -30.24 0.84 6.57
CA THR A 123 -29.81 0.04 7.72
C THR A 123 -29.23 0.92 8.84
N LEU A 124 -28.41 1.93 8.49
CA LEU A 124 -27.86 2.91 9.44
C LEU A 124 -28.98 3.75 10.07
N ASN A 125 -29.94 4.24 9.27
CA ASN A 125 -31.09 5.02 9.75
C ASN A 125 -31.98 4.24 10.72
N ASN A 126 -31.98 2.91 10.63
CA ASN A 126 -32.65 2.02 11.59
C ASN A 126 -31.81 1.75 12.86
N GLY A 127 -30.70 2.48 13.03
CA GLY A 127 -29.83 2.43 14.21
C GLY A 127 -28.92 1.22 14.27
N ASN A 128 -28.70 0.48 13.17
CA ASN A 128 -27.79 -0.66 13.14
C ASN A 128 -26.34 -0.22 12.94
N ILE A 129 -25.44 -0.96 13.54
CA ILE A 129 -24.03 -1.04 13.14
C ILE A 129 -23.95 -1.97 11.94
N ILE A 130 -23.21 -1.61 10.91
CA ILE A 130 -23.00 -2.46 9.73
C ILE A 130 -21.60 -3.08 9.77
N ILE A 131 -21.52 -4.41 9.59
CA ILE A 131 -20.23 -5.12 9.48
C ILE A 131 -20.13 -5.67 8.07
N VAL A 132 -19.22 -5.11 7.26
CA VAL A 132 -19.03 -5.50 5.86
C VAL A 132 -17.87 -6.50 5.74
N ALA A 133 -18.12 -7.61 5.06
CA ALA A 133 -17.05 -8.47 4.59
C ALA A 133 -16.23 -7.73 3.51
N GLY A 134 -14.99 -7.34 3.82
CA GLY A 134 -14.11 -6.64 2.91
C GLY A 134 -13.63 -7.51 1.75
N PHE A 135 -12.72 -6.99 0.91
CA PHE A 135 -12.00 -7.71 -0.15
C PHE A 135 -12.86 -8.16 -1.34
N GLN A 136 -14.18 -8.09 -1.30
CA GLN A 136 -15.08 -8.68 -2.28
C GLN A 136 -16.14 -7.72 -2.79
N GLY A 137 -16.59 -7.95 -4.01
CA GLY A 137 -17.73 -7.31 -4.65
C GLY A 137 -18.47 -8.26 -5.57
N VAL A 138 -19.24 -7.70 -6.49
CA VAL A 138 -20.06 -8.44 -7.45
C VAL A 138 -19.89 -7.82 -8.83
N SER A 139 -19.51 -8.64 -9.80
CA SER A 139 -19.40 -8.24 -11.20
C SER A 139 -20.72 -7.64 -11.70
N THR A 140 -20.63 -6.48 -12.36
CA THR A 140 -21.76 -5.81 -13.02
C THR A 140 -22.29 -6.60 -14.22
N GLU A 141 -21.43 -7.37 -14.89
CA GLU A 141 -21.81 -8.10 -16.12
C GLU A 141 -22.56 -9.40 -15.81
N ASN A 142 -22.12 -10.17 -14.82
CA ASN A 142 -22.64 -11.53 -14.61
C ASN A 142 -23.15 -11.81 -13.19
N GLY A 143 -23.07 -10.81 -12.29
CA GLY A 143 -23.53 -10.93 -10.93
C GLY A 143 -22.74 -11.90 -10.03
N ARG A 144 -21.55 -12.34 -10.45
CA ARG A 144 -20.70 -13.25 -9.69
C ARG A 144 -19.83 -12.52 -8.68
N VAL A 145 -19.45 -13.23 -7.63
CA VAL A 145 -18.49 -12.71 -6.65
C VAL A 145 -17.12 -12.54 -7.31
N THR A 146 -16.49 -11.43 -7.02
CA THR A 146 -15.13 -11.07 -7.43
C THR A 146 -14.34 -10.63 -6.21
N THR A 147 -13.02 -10.81 -6.24
CA THR A 147 -12.13 -10.26 -5.21
C THR A 147 -11.27 -9.13 -5.75
N LEU A 148 -10.92 -8.19 -4.86
CA LEU A 148 -10.24 -6.94 -5.24
C LEU A 148 -8.71 -7.06 -5.27
N GLY A 149 -8.18 -8.24 -5.01
CA GLY A 149 -6.76 -8.49 -4.90
C GLY A 149 -6.17 -7.99 -3.57
N ARG A 150 -4.85 -7.99 -3.49
CA ARG A 150 -4.10 -7.66 -2.27
C ARG A 150 -4.45 -6.26 -1.74
N GLY A 151 -4.72 -6.15 -0.43
CA GLY A 151 -5.18 -4.90 0.21
C GLY A 151 -6.64 -4.54 -0.09
N GLY A 152 -7.42 -5.47 -0.64
CA GLY A 152 -8.81 -5.24 -1.04
C GLY A 152 -9.75 -4.83 0.10
N SER A 153 -9.47 -5.22 1.36
CA SER A 153 -10.29 -4.77 2.51
C SER A 153 -10.07 -3.30 2.84
N ASP A 154 -8.84 -2.78 2.70
CA ASP A 154 -8.54 -1.34 2.84
C ASP A 154 -9.26 -0.55 1.74
N LEU A 155 -9.16 -1.05 0.50
CA LEU A 155 -9.85 -0.46 -0.65
C LEU A 155 -11.37 -0.46 -0.47
N THR A 156 -11.95 -1.55 0.06
CA THR A 156 -13.37 -1.64 0.40
C THR A 156 -13.77 -0.54 1.37
N ALA A 157 -13.02 -0.37 2.46
CA ALA A 157 -13.34 0.62 3.49
C ALA A 157 -13.30 2.06 2.96
N VAL A 158 -12.25 2.38 2.20
CA VAL A 158 -12.11 3.72 1.60
C VAL A 158 -13.21 4.01 0.58
N ALA A 159 -13.53 3.03 -0.27
CA ALA A 159 -14.58 3.19 -1.28
C ALA A 159 -15.96 3.37 -0.62
N LEU A 160 -16.26 2.61 0.44
CA LEU A 160 -17.47 2.78 1.24
C LEU A 160 -17.51 4.14 1.95
N ALA A 161 -16.39 4.59 2.52
CA ALA A 161 -16.31 5.90 3.15
C ALA A 161 -16.61 7.03 2.17
N GLY A 162 -16.05 6.95 0.96
CA GLY A 162 -16.36 7.93 -0.10
C GLY A 162 -17.80 7.87 -0.56
N ALA A 163 -18.35 6.67 -0.81
CA ALA A 163 -19.71 6.50 -1.30
C ALA A 163 -20.78 6.90 -0.27
N LEU A 164 -20.49 6.75 1.02
CA LEU A 164 -21.37 7.11 2.15
C LEU A 164 -21.15 8.54 2.63
N HIS A 165 -20.17 9.28 2.08
CA HIS A 165 -19.73 10.58 2.58
C HIS A 165 -19.39 10.57 4.07
N ALA A 166 -18.65 9.54 4.49
CA ALA A 166 -18.26 9.39 5.90
C ALA A 166 -17.32 10.52 6.35
N ASP A 167 -17.43 10.91 7.61
CA ASP A 167 -16.59 11.95 8.20
C ASP A 167 -15.11 11.53 8.28
N VAL A 168 -14.88 10.23 8.50
CA VAL A 168 -13.53 9.65 8.60
C VAL A 168 -13.55 8.15 8.25
N CYS A 169 -12.44 7.69 7.66
CA CYS A 169 -12.14 6.26 7.47
C CYS A 169 -10.91 5.91 8.33
N GLU A 170 -11.06 5.04 9.31
CA GLU A 170 -9.97 4.60 10.18
C GLU A 170 -9.50 3.19 9.80
N ILE A 171 -8.22 3.05 9.46
CA ILE A 171 -7.58 1.77 9.13
C ILE A 171 -6.81 1.27 10.36
N TYR A 172 -7.34 0.24 10.99
CA TYR A 172 -6.71 -0.42 12.13
C TYR A 172 -5.77 -1.51 11.67
N THR A 173 -4.51 -1.39 12.09
CA THR A 173 -3.42 -2.31 11.77
C THR A 173 -2.71 -2.76 13.07
N ASP A 174 -1.54 -3.35 12.93
CA ASP A 174 -0.62 -3.70 14.04
C ASP A 174 0.35 -2.56 14.41
N VAL A 175 0.33 -1.45 13.65
CA VAL A 175 1.14 -0.25 13.93
C VAL A 175 0.25 0.93 14.30
N ASP A 176 0.75 1.84 15.13
CA ASP A 176 -0.02 2.95 15.70
C ASP A 176 0.01 4.22 14.87
N GLY A 177 0.54 4.17 13.63
CA GLY A 177 0.56 5.27 12.68
C GLY A 177 1.68 5.17 11.66
N ILE A 178 1.92 6.28 10.97
CA ILE A 178 3.02 6.44 10.01
C ILE A 178 4.17 7.15 10.72
N TYR A 179 5.37 6.62 10.53
CA TYR A 179 6.58 7.15 11.16
C TYR A 179 7.49 7.82 10.14
N THR A 180 8.35 8.71 10.59
CA THR A 180 9.38 9.38 9.77
C THR A 180 10.35 8.40 9.12
N THR A 181 10.52 7.21 9.67
CA THR A 181 11.14 6.02 9.10
C THR A 181 10.75 4.78 9.91
N ASP A 182 11.24 3.59 9.57
CA ASP A 182 11.00 2.37 10.35
C ASP A 182 11.65 2.46 11.74
N PRO A 183 10.88 2.45 12.84
CA PRO A 183 11.42 2.53 14.21
C PRO A 183 12.37 1.38 14.58
N ARG A 184 12.32 0.26 13.85
CA ARG A 184 13.25 -0.87 14.04
C ARG A 184 14.63 -0.57 13.50
N ILE A 185 14.75 0.35 12.52
CA ILE A 185 16.01 0.81 11.93
C ILE A 185 16.53 2.03 12.69
N GLU A 186 15.64 3.00 12.97
CA GLU A 186 15.96 4.23 13.69
C GLU A 186 15.01 4.41 14.88
N PRO A 187 15.45 4.08 16.11
CA PRO A 187 14.61 4.16 17.30
C PRO A 187 14.10 5.58 17.64
N LYS A 188 14.75 6.63 17.08
CA LYS A 188 14.31 8.01 17.24
C LYS A 188 13.25 8.41 16.22
N ALA A 189 12.80 7.49 15.35
CA ALA A 189 11.75 7.78 14.40
C ALA A 189 10.49 8.28 15.12
N LYS A 190 9.95 9.41 14.65
CA LYS A 190 8.74 10.03 15.19
C LYS A 190 7.50 9.56 14.43
N LYS A 191 6.42 9.36 15.15
CA LYS A 191 5.11 9.20 14.54
C LYS A 191 4.62 10.55 14.00
N LEU A 192 4.17 10.57 12.76
CA LEU A 192 3.58 11.74 12.13
C LEU A 192 2.14 11.93 12.62
N GLU A 193 1.78 13.13 13.00
CA GLU A 193 0.39 13.47 13.31
C GLU A 193 -0.45 13.54 12.04
N LYS A 194 0.11 14.15 10.99
CA LYS A 194 -0.52 14.31 9.67
C LYS A 194 0.49 14.07 8.56
N ILE A 195 -0.02 13.57 7.44
CA ILE A 195 0.74 13.41 6.20
C ILE A 195 -0.19 13.65 5.00
N SER A 196 0.33 14.19 3.91
CA SER A 196 -0.45 14.34 2.68
C SER A 196 -0.64 13.00 1.95
N TYR A 197 -1.69 12.90 1.11
CA TYR A 197 -1.88 11.71 0.28
C TYR A 197 -0.67 11.43 -0.61
N ASP A 198 -0.06 12.48 -1.18
CA ASP A 198 1.06 12.34 -2.10
C ASP A 198 2.30 11.79 -1.41
N GLU A 199 2.63 12.31 -0.22
CA GLU A 199 3.72 11.77 0.61
C GLU A 199 3.44 10.34 1.05
N MET A 200 2.19 10.04 1.45
CA MET A 200 1.82 8.68 1.86
C MET A 200 1.95 7.69 0.69
N LEU A 201 1.54 8.07 -0.52
CA LEU A 201 1.70 7.26 -1.72
C LEU A 201 3.18 6.98 -2.02
N GLU A 202 4.03 7.98 -1.91
CA GLU A 202 5.46 7.80 -2.09
C GLU A 202 6.06 6.88 -1.00
N LEU A 203 5.78 7.12 0.28
CA LEU A 203 6.26 6.25 1.37
C LEU A 203 5.76 4.82 1.23
N ALA A 204 4.49 4.61 0.88
CA ALA A 204 3.91 3.28 0.70
C ALA A 204 4.53 2.53 -0.50
N SER A 205 4.84 3.23 -1.60
CA SER A 205 5.51 2.67 -2.78
C SER A 205 6.96 2.30 -2.52
N LEU A 206 7.60 2.95 -1.54
CA LEU A 206 9.02 2.85 -1.24
C LEU A 206 9.36 1.90 -0.07
N GLY A 207 8.40 1.14 0.45
CA GLY A 207 8.65 0.11 1.48
C GLY A 207 7.96 0.32 2.82
N ALA A 208 7.39 1.49 3.09
CA ALA A 208 6.55 1.72 4.27
C ALA A 208 5.17 1.05 4.08
N LYS A 209 5.09 -0.27 4.20
CA LYS A 209 3.91 -1.11 3.88
C LYS A 209 2.75 -0.98 4.89
N VAL A 210 2.50 0.21 5.44
CA VAL A 210 1.43 0.42 6.43
C VAL A 210 0.05 0.48 5.75
N LEU A 211 -0.03 1.14 4.59
CA LEU A 211 -1.26 1.25 3.79
C LEU A 211 -1.01 0.78 2.36
N GLN A 212 -2.04 0.27 1.72
CA GLN A 212 -2.00 -0.13 0.31
C GLN A 212 -2.14 1.10 -0.61
N ASN A 213 -1.29 1.21 -1.64
CA ASN A 213 -1.31 2.34 -2.58
C ASN A 213 -2.69 2.58 -3.18
N ARG A 214 -3.37 1.53 -3.67
CA ARG A 214 -4.71 1.64 -4.25
C ARG A 214 -5.75 2.24 -3.29
N SER A 215 -5.63 1.99 -1.98
CA SER A 215 -6.53 2.58 -0.98
C SER A 215 -6.24 4.06 -0.76
N VAL A 216 -4.98 4.46 -0.74
CA VAL A 216 -4.56 5.88 -0.62
C VAL A 216 -4.93 6.67 -1.88
N GLU A 217 -4.72 6.10 -3.08
CA GLU A 217 -5.18 6.69 -4.36
C GLU A 217 -6.69 6.91 -4.37
N MET A 218 -7.45 5.92 -3.93
CA MET A 218 -8.90 6.02 -3.84
C MET A 218 -9.31 7.09 -2.82
N ALA A 219 -8.65 7.16 -1.66
CA ALA A 219 -8.90 8.18 -0.65
C ALA A 219 -8.64 9.59 -1.19
N LYS A 220 -7.54 9.78 -1.89
CA LYS A 220 -7.21 11.04 -2.58
C LYS A 220 -8.29 11.40 -3.60
N LYS A 221 -8.69 10.45 -4.46
CA LYS A 221 -9.72 10.66 -5.50
C LYS A 221 -11.09 11.02 -4.92
N LEU A 222 -11.49 10.37 -3.83
CA LEU A 222 -12.79 10.56 -3.18
C LEU A 222 -12.76 11.61 -2.06
N ASN A 223 -11.59 12.20 -1.80
CA ASN A 223 -11.37 13.16 -0.70
C ASN A 223 -11.78 12.61 0.68
N VAL A 224 -11.41 11.37 0.97
CA VAL A 224 -11.70 10.69 2.24
C VAL A 224 -10.55 10.90 3.21
N ASN A 225 -10.79 11.53 4.36
CA ASN A 225 -9.81 11.59 5.44
C ASN A 225 -9.56 10.17 5.98
N LEU A 226 -8.29 9.72 5.89
CA LEU A 226 -7.87 8.44 6.43
C LEU A 226 -7.15 8.64 7.75
N VAL A 227 -7.34 7.72 8.70
CA VAL A 227 -6.52 7.64 9.90
C VAL A 227 -5.93 6.23 9.97
N SER A 228 -4.60 6.12 10.02
CA SER A 228 -3.91 4.86 10.29
C SER A 228 -3.62 4.77 11.79
N ARG A 229 -4.07 3.69 12.44
CA ARG A 229 -3.89 3.50 13.89
C ARG A 229 -3.86 2.03 14.28
N SER A 230 -3.43 1.74 15.52
CA SER A 230 -3.32 0.38 16.03
C SER A 230 -4.61 -0.13 16.64
N SER A 231 -4.96 -1.39 16.35
CA SER A 231 -5.98 -2.13 17.09
C SER A 231 -5.50 -2.69 18.43
N PHE A 232 -4.20 -2.65 18.68
CA PHE A 232 -3.56 -3.13 19.93
C PHE A 232 -3.46 -2.05 21.00
N THR A 233 -3.40 -0.79 20.53
CA THR A 233 -3.34 0.42 21.39
C THR A 233 -4.36 1.45 20.88
N PRO A 234 -5.66 1.13 20.89
CA PRO A 234 -6.70 1.94 20.25
C PRO A 234 -6.92 3.33 20.92
N GLU A 235 -6.34 3.53 22.10
CA GLU A 235 -6.33 4.83 22.80
C GLU A 235 -5.31 5.80 22.22
N VAL A 236 -4.28 5.30 21.51
CA VAL A 236 -3.25 6.14 20.90
C VAL A 236 -3.79 6.74 19.61
N GLU A 237 -3.66 8.05 19.47
CA GLU A 237 -4.01 8.74 18.23
C GLU A 237 -3.12 8.26 17.08
N GLY A 238 -3.76 7.99 15.93
CA GLY A 238 -3.07 7.56 14.73
C GLY A 238 -2.53 8.73 13.90
N THR A 239 -2.07 8.43 12.70
CA THR A 239 -1.67 9.43 11.71
C THR A 239 -2.85 9.75 10.79
N LEU A 240 -3.18 11.03 10.64
CA LEU A 240 -4.17 11.52 9.68
C LEU A 240 -3.54 11.68 8.29
N ILE A 241 -4.08 10.99 7.29
CA ILE A 241 -3.72 11.14 5.88
C ILE A 241 -4.81 11.99 5.21
N THR A 242 -4.43 13.16 4.68
CA THR A 242 -5.37 14.17 4.17
C THR A 242 -4.78 14.94 3.00
N LYS A 243 -5.47 15.95 2.50
CA LYS A 243 -4.94 16.85 1.48
C LYS A 243 -3.81 17.72 2.03
N GLU A 244 -2.83 18.06 1.18
CA GLU A 244 -1.72 18.96 1.50
C GLU A 244 -2.22 20.30 2.08
N GLU A 245 -3.27 20.89 1.50
CA GLU A 245 -3.87 22.16 1.94
C GLU A 245 -4.41 22.16 3.39
N ASN A 246 -4.67 20.98 3.96
CA ASN A 246 -5.11 20.82 5.36
C ASN A 246 -3.93 20.73 6.36
N ILE A 247 -2.69 20.81 5.87
CA ILE A 247 -1.47 20.76 6.67
C ILE A 247 -0.84 22.15 6.63
N MET A 248 -1.06 22.97 7.68
CA MET A 248 -0.64 24.38 7.68
C MET A 248 0.88 24.59 7.58
N GLU A 249 1.66 23.73 8.24
CA GLU A 249 3.13 23.75 8.21
C GLU A 249 3.63 22.35 7.93
N ALA A 250 3.82 22.02 6.65
CA ALA A 250 4.42 20.75 6.24
C ALA A 250 5.94 20.79 6.45
N PRO A 251 6.56 19.78 7.06
CA PRO A 251 8.01 19.70 7.14
C PRO A 251 8.62 19.62 5.72
N ILE A 252 9.86 20.09 5.58
CA ILE A 252 10.57 20.01 4.30
C ILE A 252 10.71 18.53 3.86
N VAL A 253 11.02 17.66 4.83
CA VAL A 253 11.10 16.20 4.67
C VAL A 253 10.20 15.56 5.72
N SER A 254 9.26 14.75 5.28
CA SER A 254 8.30 14.04 6.14
C SER A 254 8.78 12.66 6.52
N GLY A 255 9.61 12.03 5.69
CA GLY A 255 10.11 10.70 6.01
C GLY A 255 11.17 10.16 5.08
N ILE A 256 11.76 9.05 5.54
CA ILE A 256 12.78 8.29 4.82
C ILE A 256 12.29 6.85 4.70
N ALA A 257 12.25 6.37 3.47
CA ALA A 257 11.86 5.00 3.16
C ALA A 257 13.07 4.20 2.65
N LEU A 258 13.11 2.92 3.03
CA LEU A 258 14.11 1.94 2.61
C LEU A 258 13.41 0.79 1.90
N ASP A 259 13.84 0.50 0.67
CA ASP A 259 13.42 -0.68 -0.07
C ASP A 259 14.67 -1.54 -0.41
N LYS A 260 14.73 -2.73 0.21
CA LYS A 260 15.77 -3.74 -0.04
C LYS A 260 15.38 -4.74 -1.12
N ASN A 261 14.16 -4.65 -1.64
CA ASN A 261 13.62 -5.62 -2.60
C ASN A 261 13.80 -5.17 -4.05
N GLN A 262 15.02 -4.72 -4.38
CA GLN A 262 15.36 -4.17 -5.68
C GLN A 262 16.59 -4.87 -6.27
N ILE A 263 16.59 -5.03 -7.59
CA ILE A 263 17.74 -5.43 -8.39
C ILE A 263 17.97 -4.35 -9.42
N ARG A 264 19.22 -3.90 -9.55
CA ARG A 264 19.63 -3.04 -10.65
C ARG A 264 19.97 -3.89 -11.86
N VAL A 265 19.44 -3.51 -13.01
CA VAL A 265 19.77 -4.06 -14.32
C VAL A 265 20.45 -2.96 -15.12
N GLY A 266 21.72 -3.14 -15.45
CA GLY A 266 22.51 -2.23 -16.27
C GLY A 266 22.70 -2.80 -17.68
N MET A 267 22.40 -2.03 -18.72
CA MET A 267 22.68 -2.36 -20.11
C MET A 267 23.69 -1.34 -20.66
N TYR A 268 24.79 -1.82 -21.19
CA TYR A 268 25.88 -0.96 -21.66
C TYR A 268 26.08 -1.06 -23.18
N GLY A 269 26.37 0.07 -23.78
CA GLY A 269 26.69 0.13 -25.21
C GLY A 269 25.52 -0.24 -26.13
N VAL A 270 24.29 0.00 -25.68
CA VAL A 270 23.08 -0.20 -26.49
C VAL A 270 23.06 0.80 -27.64
N VAL A 271 22.74 0.36 -28.85
CA VAL A 271 22.66 1.28 -30.01
C VAL A 271 21.64 2.37 -29.77
N ASP A 272 22.10 3.65 -29.84
CA ASP A 272 21.24 4.81 -29.63
C ASP A 272 20.40 5.06 -30.92
N LYS A 273 19.20 4.50 -30.92
CA LYS A 273 18.21 4.67 -32.00
C LYS A 273 16.81 4.89 -31.43
N PRO A 274 15.97 5.71 -32.10
CA PRO A 274 14.58 5.86 -31.69
C PRO A 274 13.86 4.51 -31.59
N GLY A 275 13.14 4.29 -30.47
CA GLY A 275 12.34 3.08 -30.24
C GLY A 275 13.03 1.98 -29.42
N ILE A 276 14.35 2.05 -29.14
CA ILE A 276 15.02 0.98 -28.37
C ILE A 276 14.47 0.88 -26.95
N ALA A 277 14.31 1.97 -26.23
CA ALA A 277 13.72 1.99 -24.92
C ALA A 277 12.26 1.47 -24.93
N SER A 278 11.47 1.90 -25.92
CA SER A 278 10.10 1.39 -26.12
C SER A 278 10.09 -0.14 -26.27
N ALA A 279 10.97 -0.70 -27.10
CA ALA A 279 11.04 -2.14 -27.34
C ALA A 279 11.37 -2.90 -26.06
N ILE A 280 12.37 -2.44 -25.29
CA ILE A 280 12.79 -3.07 -24.03
C ILE A 280 11.66 -3.04 -22.99
N PHE A 281 11.09 -1.84 -22.72
CA PHE A 281 10.09 -1.70 -21.67
C PHE A 281 8.73 -2.28 -22.05
N THR A 282 8.38 -2.36 -23.35
CA THR A 282 7.20 -3.10 -23.79
C THR A 282 7.37 -4.60 -23.54
N ALA A 283 8.52 -5.17 -23.87
CA ALA A 283 8.76 -6.60 -23.61
C ALA A 283 8.75 -6.94 -22.10
N LEU A 284 9.28 -6.06 -21.25
CA LEU A 284 9.18 -6.22 -19.80
C LEU A 284 7.72 -6.12 -19.31
N ALA A 285 6.95 -5.16 -19.83
CA ALA A 285 5.53 -4.99 -19.49
C ALA A 285 4.70 -6.21 -19.93
N ASP A 286 4.92 -6.74 -21.13
CA ASP A 286 4.24 -7.94 -21.65
C ASP A 286 4.55 -9.19 -20.80
N ALA A 287 5.74 -9.22 -20.17
CA ALA A 287 6.10 -10.25 -19.20
C ALA A 287 5.59 -9.97 -17.77
N ASN A 288 4.76 -8.93 -17.57
CA ASN A 288 4.27 -8.47 -16.26
C ASN A 288 5.42 -8.16 -15.27
N ILE A 289 6.50 -7.55 -15.75
CA ILE A 289 7.61 -7.08 -14.92
C ILE A 289 7.43 -5.58 -14.68
N ASN A 290 7.32 -5.21 -13.40
CA ASN A 290 7.25 -3.80 -13.01
C ASN A 290 8.66 -3.19 -12.94
N VAL A 291 8.86 -2.06 -13.60
CA VAL A 291 10.11 -1.29 -13.57
C VAL A 291 9.89 -0.05 -12.73
N ASP A 292 10.77 0.22 -11.76
CA ASP A 292 10.61 1.34 -10.83
C ASP A 292 11.45 2.57 -11.23
N MET A 293 12.78 2.45 -11.23
CA MET A 293 13.67 3.53 -11.67
C MET A 293 14.19 3.26 -13.07
N ILE A 294 14.25 4.28 -13.92
CA ILE A 294 14.85 4.20 -15.25
C ILE A 294 15.81 5.38 -15.38
N VAL A 295 17.08 5.12 -15.70
CA VAL A 295 18.11 6.11 -15.97
C VAL A 295 18.79 5.77 -17.28
N GLN A 296 18.75 6.69 -18.23
CA GLN A 296 19.44 6.57 -19.50
C GLN A 296 20.58 7.59 -19.57
N THR A 297 21.76 7.14 -19.91
CA THR A 297 22.94 8.01 -20.08
C THR A 297 23.54 7.80 -21.47
N ARG A 298 24.06 8.88 -22.05
CA ARG A 298 24.73 8.82 -23.35
C ARG A 298 26.05 8.05 -23.21
N GLY A 299 26.22 7.02 -24.01
CA GLY A 299 27.49 6.33 -24.16
C GLY A 299 28.42 7.00 -25.19
N SER A 300 29.55 6.36 -25.54
CA SER A 300 30.40 6.74 -26.65
C SER A 300 29.84 6.17 -27.99
N ASP A 301 30.24 6.75 -29.11
CA ASP A 301 30.00 6.18 -30.46
C ASP A 301 28.54 5.82 -30.80
N ASN A 302 27.64 6.76 -30.58
CA ASN A 302 26.19 6.59 -30.82
C ASN A 302 25.57 5.42 -30.05
N THR A 303 26.08 5.16 -28.84
CA THR A 303 25.51 4.21 -27.91
C THR A 303 24.84 4.93 -26.73
N THR A 304 24.01 4.20 -25.99
CA THR A 304 23.43 4.62 -24.74
C THR A 304 23.63 3.53 -23.68
N ASN A 305 23.73 3.93 -22.42
CA ASN A 305 23.63 3.02 -21.29
C ASN A 305 22.26 3.21 -20.64
N LEU A 306 21.66 2.11 -20.26
CA LEU A 306 20.36 2.08 -19.66
C LEU A 306 20.43 1.33 -18.34
N ASP A 307 20.14 2.01 -17.26
CA ASP A 307 20.00 1.41 -15.93
C ASP A 307 18.52 1.45 -15.51
N PHE A 308 18.03 0.35 -14.96
CA PHE A 308 16.70 0.31 -14.37
C PHE A 308 16.65 -0.65 -13.19
N THR A 309 15.60 -0.52 -12.36
CA THR A 309 15.41 -1.40 -11.20
C THR A 309 14.12 -2.20 -11.32
N ILE A 310 14.16 -3.42 -10.83
CA ILE A 310 13.06 -4.39 -10.81
C ILE A 310 12.96 -5.01 -9.41
N PRO A 311 11.79 -5.56 -9.02
CA PRO A 311 11.67 -6.38 -7.82
C PRO A 311 12.56 -7.64 -7.91
N THR A 312 13.13 -8.06 -6.78
CA THR A 312 13.97 -9.27 -6.69
C THR A 312 13.24 -10.53 -7.16
N THR A 313 11.91 -10.58 -7.01
CA THR A 313 11.07 -11.70 -7.46
C THR A 313 11.00 -11.88 -8.97
N ASP A 314 11.33 -10.84 -9.75
CA ASP A 314 11.18 -10.85 -11.20
C ASP A 314 12.48 -11.07 -11.97
N ILE A 315 13.59 -11.35 -11.26
CA ILE A 315 14.92 -11.47 -11.87
C ILE A 315 14.98 -12.53 -12.98
N GLU A 316 14.45 -13.73 -12.75
CA GLU A 316 14.52 -14.81 -13.74
C GLU A 316 13.67 -14.51 -14.98
N LYS A 317 12.50 -13.90 -14.81
CA LYS A 317 11.68 -13.42 -15.94
C LYS A 317 12.43 -12.34 -16.72
N THR A 318 13.05 -11.40 -16.01
CA THR A 318 13.83 -10.32 -16.62
C THR A 318 14.99 -10.87 -17.43
N LYS A 319 15.78 -11.79 -16.90
CA LYS A 319 16.87 -12.43 -17.65
C LYS A 319 16.37 -13.05 -18.95
N ASN A 320 15.23 -13.78 -18.90
CA ASN A 320 14.65 -14.40 -20.09
C ASN A 320 14.21 -13.36 -21.15
N VAL A 321 13.65 -12.24 -20.73
CA VAL A 321 13.25 -11.14 -21.64
C VAL A 321 14.49 -10.47 -22.25
N MET A 322 15.52 -10.24 -21.44
CA MET A 322 16.69 -9.47 -21.84
C MET A 322 17.59 -10.19 -22.86
N ILE A 323 17.53 -11.52 -22.94
CA ILE A 323 18.25 -12.31 -23.96
C ILE A 323 17.91 -11.83 -25.40
N ALA A 324 16.68 -11.35 -25.62
CA ALA A 324 16.27 -10.86 -26.95
C ALA A 324 16.91 -9.52 -27.37
N PHE A 325 17.54 -8.80 -26.43
CA PHE A 325 18.07 -7.47 -26.67
C PHE A 325 19.60 -7.39 -26.74
N THR A 326 20.31 -8.48 -26.50
CA THR A 326 21.75 -8.58 -26.64
C THR A 326 22.20 -10.01 -26.85
N ASP A 327 23.10 -10.22 -27.81
CA ASP A 327 23.79 -11.50 -28.02
C ASP A 327 25.04 -11.60 -27.11
N ASP A 328 25.37 -10.54 -26.39
CA ASP A 328 26.56 -10.39 -25.56
C ASP A 328 26.18 -10.23 -24.11
N SER A 329 26.30 -11.29 -23.33
CA SER A 329 25.95 -11.33 -21.91
C SER A 329 26.81 -10.38 -21.07
N GLU A 330 27.98 -9.94 -21.55
CA GLU A 330 28.84 -8.97 -20.86
C GLU A 330 28.28 -7.55 -20.91
N LYS A 331 27.31 -7.28 -21.77
CA LYS A 331 26.65 -5.98 -21.87
C LYS A 331 25.49 -5.79 -20.90
N ILE A 332 25.09 -6.82 -20.17
CA ILE A 332 24.04 -6.73 -19.15
C ILE A 332 24.62 -7.10 -17.80
N ASP A 333 24.51 -6.19 -16.86
CA ASP A 333 24.89 -6.37 -15.46
C ASP A 333 23.65 -6.45 -14.57
N TYR A 334 23.63 -7.45 -13.68
CA TYR A 334 22.57 -7.64 -12.68
C TYR A 334 23.19 -7.52 -11.29
N ASN A 335 22.79 -6.49 -10.54
CA ASN A 335 23.27 -6.28 -9.18
C ASN A 335 22.12 -6.37 -8.18
N ASP A 336 22.13 -7.42 -7.37
CA ASP A 336 21.16 -7.71 -6.31
C ASP A 336 21.61 -7.23 -4.91
N SER A 337 22.85 -6.77 -4.79
CA SER A 337 23.44 -6.27 -3.54
C SER A 337 23.23 -4.77 -3.36
N ILE A 338 22.06 -4.28 -3.78
CA ILE A 338 21.67 -2.86 -3.70
C ILE A 338 20.39 -2.67 -2.87
N CYS A 339 20.21 -1.45 -2.41
CA CYS A 339 18.92 -1.01 -1.87
C CYS A 339 18.61 0.40 -2.36
N LYS A 340 17.32 0.75 -2.31
CA LYS A 340 16.83 2.09 -2.60
C LYS A 340 16.48 2.79 -1.30
N VAL A 341 17.14 3.94 -1.05
CA VAL A 341 16.81 4.85 0.07
C VAL A 341 16.20 6.11 -0.52
N SER A 342 15.05 6.50 -0.01
CA SER A 342 14.30 7.65 -0.55
C SER A 342 13.91 8.61 0.56
N ILE A 343 14.05 9.89 0.26
CA ILE A 343 13.61 11.03 1.08
C ILE A 343 12.31 11.52 0.47
N VAL A 344 11.28 11.71 1.29
CA VAL A 344 9.96 12.16 0.86
C VAL A 344 9.53 13.39 1.65
N GLY A 345 8.99 14.39 0.98
CA GLY A 345 8.43 15.57 1.62
C GLY A 345 7.93 16.62 0.62
N VAL A 346 6.72 17.10 0.79
CA VAL A 346 6.12 18.14 -0.07
C VAL A 346 6.84 19.47 0.03
N GLY A 347 7.49 19.76 1.17
CA GLY A 347 8.28 20.98 1.36
C GLY A 347 9.49 21.10 0.42
N MET A 348 9.92 20.01 -0.22
CA MET A 348 11.02 20.04 -1.19
C MET A 348 10.70 20.86 -2.43
N LYS A 349 9.42 21.01 -2.80
CA LYS A 349 8.97 21.83 -3.95
C LYS A 349 9.44 23.30 -3.83
N SER A 350 9.50 23.83 -2.62
CA SER A 350 9.78 25.25 -2.35
C SER A 350 11.12 25.52 -1.69
N HIS A 351 11.88 24.48 -1.34
CA HIS A 351 13.15 24.64 -0.62
C HIS A 351 14.34 24.12 -1.44
N THR A 352 15.35 24.99 -1.58
CA THR A 352 16.63 24.64 -2.22
C THR A 352 17.56 23.93 -1.24
N GLY A 353 18.52 23.13 -1.76
CA GLY A 353 19.57 22.52 -0.96
C GLY A 353 19.22 21.18 -0.30
N VAL A 354 17.99 20.66 -0.46
CA VAL A 354 17.59 19.37 0.11
C VAL A 354 18.50 18.26 -0.42
N ALA A 355 18.68 18.14 -1.74
CA ALA A 355 19.55 17.14 -2.35
C ALA A 355 21.02 17.28 -1.87
N SER A 356 21.54 18.51 -1.79
CA SER A 356 22.89 18.76 -1.31
C SER A 356 23.10 18.26 0.12
N LYS A 357 22.11 18.48 0.99
CA LYS A 357 22.13 18.01 2.39
C LYS A 357 22.14 16.48 2.47
N ALA A 358 21.32 15.81 1.63
CA ALA A 358 21.31 14.36 1.54
C ALA A 358 22.68 13.80 1.12
N PHE A 359 23.23 14.33 0.02
CA PHE A 359 24.51 13.84 -0.51
C PHE A 359 25.68 14.12 0.44
N THR A 360 25.64 15.24 1.17
CA THR A 360 26.62 15.53 2.22
C THR A 360 26.55 14.54 3.36
N ALA A 361 25.35 14.14 3.79
CA ALA A 361 25.19 13.11 4.81
C ALA A 361 25.75 11.76 4.35
N MET A 362 25.43 11.34 3.12
CA MET A 362 25.98 10.10 2.54
C MET A 362 27.51 10.13 2.46
N ALA A 363 28.09 11.23 1.96
CA ALA A 363 29.52 11.39 1.82
C ALA A 363 30.26 11.36 3.17
N LYS A 364 29.68 11.95 4.22
CA LYS A 364 30.26 11.96 5.58
C LYS A 364 30.44 10.54 6.12
N ASP A 365 29.53 9.64 5.80
CA ASP A 365 29.56 8.24 6.25
C ASP A 365 30.19 7.29 5.21
N ASN A 366 30.88 7.85 4.18
CA ASN A 366 31.52 7.12 3.08
C ASN A 366 30.55 6.17 2.33
N ILE A 367 29.30 6.58 2.18
CA ILE A 367 28.31 5.85 1.41
C ILE A 367 28.33 6.37 -0.03
N ASN A 368 28.71 5.50 -0.98
CA ASN A 368 28.64 5.83 -2.39
C ASN A 368 27.21 5.72 -2.92
N ILE A 369 26.83 6.63 -3.81
CA ILE A 369 25.52 6.65 -4.46
C ILE A 369 25.71 6.19 -5.90
N ASN A 370 25.07 5.10 -6.28
CA ASN A 370 25.20 4.50 -7.61
C ASN A 370 24.26 5.15 -8.62
N ILE A 371 23.02 5.44 -8.22
CA ILE A 371 21.99 6.08 -9.05
C ILE A 371 21.23 7.09 -8.20
N ILE A 372 20.84 8.20 -8.81
CA ILE A 372 19.99 9.23 -8.21
C ILE A 372 18.78 9.45 -9.13
N SER A 373 17.61 9.52 -8.55
CA SER A 373 16.37 9.95 -9.21
C SER A 373 15.63 10.94 -8.33
N THR A 374 15.09 11.99 -8.92
CA THR A 374 14.37 13.03 -8.20
C THR A 374 13.02 13.30 -8.83
N SER A 375 12.05 13.64 -7.98
CA SER A 375 10.77 14.25 -8.37
C SER A 375 10.54 15.52 -7.54
N GLU A 376 9.36 16.12 -7.64
CA GLU A 376 9.03 17.31 -6.87
C GLU A 376 9.04 17.09 -5.35
N ILE A 377 8.70 15.86 -4.91
CA ILE A 377 8.52 15.53 -3.48
C ILE A 377 9.38 14.34 -3.04
N LYS A 378 10.29 13.86 -3.90
CA LYS A 378 11.09 12.66 -3.62
C LYS A 378 12.50 12.78 -4.17
N ILE A 379 13.47 12.29 -3.41
CA ILE A 379 14.85 12.02 -3.84
C ILE A 379 15.15 10.57 -3.51
N SER A 380 15.38 9.75 -4.54
CA SER A 380 15.73 8.34 -4.38
C SER A 380 17.19 8.11 -4.75
N MET A 381 17.85 7.30 -3.97
CA MET A 381 19.27 6.93 -4.15
C MET A 381 19.40 5.42 -4.11
N ILE A 382 20.07 4.85 -5.11
CA ILE A 382 20.50 3.46 -5.07
C ILE A 382 21.91 3.43 -4.49
N ILE A 383 22.07 2.62 -3.45
CA ILE A 383 23.33 2.41 -2.73
C ILE A 383 23.58 0.91 -2.51
N ASP A 384 24.77 0.52 -2.09
CA ASP A 384 25.05 -0.86 -1.69
C ASP A 384 24.22 -1.26 -0.47
N GLU A 385 23.60 -2.43 -0.49
CA GLU A 385 22.69 -2.91 0.55
C GLU A 385 23.33 -2.93 1.96
N LYS A 386 24.63 -3.21 2.06
CA LYS A 386 25.37 -3.22 3.34
C LYS A 386 25.31 -1.91 4.11
N TYR A 387 25.01 -0.80 3.43
CA TYR A 387 24.88 0.54 4.04
C TYR A 387 23.43 0.97 4.28
N ALA A 388 22.44 0.12 4.00
CA ALA A 388 21.02 0.46 4.01
C ALA A 388 20.58 1.16 5.31
N GLU A 389 20.85 0.54 6.46
CA GLU A 389 20.42 1.09 7.76
C GLU A 389 21.23 2.32 8.18
N LEU A 390 22.54 2.33 7.87
CA LEU A 390 23.39 3.49 8.13
C LEU A 390 22.89 4.71 7.35
N ALA A 391 22.56 4.54 6.07
CA ALA A 391 22.02 5.60 5.22
C ALA A 391 20.70 6.16 5.77
N VAL A 392 19.78 5.31 6.24
CA VAL A 392 18.52 5.75 6.86
C VAL A 392 18.82 6.60 8.09
N ARG A 393 19.69 6.14 9.00
CA ARG A 393 20.04 6.87 10.23
C ARG A 393 20.72 8.21 9.91
N SER A 394 21.67 8.21 8.98
CA SER A 394 22.40 9.43 8.58
C SER A 394 21.47 10.49 7.98
N LEU A 395 20.53 10.07 7.14
CA LEU A 395 19.54 10.98 6.59
C LEU A 395 18.55 11.46 7.65
N HIS A 396 18.07 10.58 8.53
CA HIS A 396 17.17 10.93 9.62
C HIS A 396 17.77 11.99 10.53
N ASP A 397 19.02 11.81 10.95
CA ASP A 397 19.76 12.79 11.76
C ASP A 397 20.01 14.09 10.96
N ALA A 398 20.40 14.01 9.68
CA ALA A 398 20.64 15.15 8.84
C ALA A 398 19.40 16.06 8.74
N TYR A 399 18.23 15.49 8.55
CA TYR A 399 16.98 16.25 8.45
C TYR A 399 16.31 16.53 9.80
N GLN A 400 16.89 16.06 10.93
CA GLN A 400 16.40 16.25 12.28
C GLN A 400 14.96 15.77 12.47
N LEU A 401 14.67 14.58 11.93
CA LEU A 401 13.32 14.00 11.95
C LEU A 401 12.93 13.44 13.33
N ASP A 402 13.80 13.58 14.31
CA ASP A 402 13.57 13.30 15.73
C ASP A 402 13.02 14.52 16.50
N LYS A 403 12.91 15.68 15.89
CA LYS A 403 12.37 16.94 16.48
C LYS A 403 10.93 17.21 16.00
#